data_fc6a53b4b555cb68d99df532f118a3ea
#
_entry.id   fc6a53b4b555cb68d99df532f118a3ea
#
_cell.length_a   1.000
_cell.length_b   1.000
_cell.length_c   1.000
_cell.angle_alpha   90.00
_cell.angle_beta   90.00
_cell.angle_gamma   90.00
#
_symmetry.space_group_name_H-M   'P 1'
#
loop_
_entity.id
_entity.type
_entity.pdbx_description
1 polymer ?
#
loop_
_entity_poly.entity_id
_entity_poly.type
_entity_poly.pdbx_seq_one_letter_code
_entity_poly.pdbx_strand_id
1 'polypeptide(L)'
;YAPNELKKDYHEYALPFTRGNYAAAFDYVIKKYISDCYQLQFDKGSKYYGVKGGKPAVILLCTHWHDARVVYNESIRKLSDKWGFPLVKFDEQIGFSKTVEHPETHRQTSTLFADDTECIDGVEYGWHPNRGKDCYIQNRMAAVFVAQIQSLVL
;
A
#
# COMPACT_ATOMS: atom_id res chain seq x y z
N TYR A 1 8.57 -6.85 10.53
CA TYR A 1 7.83 -8.05 10.09
C TYR A 1 8.72 -8.88 9.18
N ALA A 2 8.87 -10.18 9.45
CA ALA A 2 9.64 -11.05 8.58
C ALA A 2 8.86 -11.31 7.28
N PRO A 3 9.45 -11.10 6.10
CA PRO A 3 8.77 -11.29 4.82
C PRO A 3 8.17 -12.68 4.62
N ASN A 4 8.80 -13.71 5.21
CA ASN A 4 8.33 -15.09 5.13
C ASN A 4 7.05 -15.38 5.93
N GLU A 5 6.77 -14.60 6.95
CA GLU A 5 5.54 -14.72 7.73
C GLU A 5 4.32 -14.27 6.94
N LEU A 6 4.50 -13.35 6.02
CA LEU A 6 3.42 -12.79 5.21
C LEU A 6 2.83 -13.79 4.23
N LYS A 7 3.63 -14.72 3.73
CA LYS A 7 3.17 -15.78 2.82
C LYS A 7 2.26 -16.80 3.50
N LYS A 8 2.51 -17.05 4.77
CA LYS A 8 1.73 -18.01 5.54
C LYS A 8 0.39 -17.46 5.99
N ASP A 9 0.33 -16.18 6.27
CA ASP A 9 -0.71 -15.63 7.12
C ASP A 9 -1.81 -14.87 6.38
N TYR A 10 -1.66 -14.65 5.07
CA TYR A 10 -2.72 -14.00 4.34
C TYR A 10 -4.04 -14.79 4.37
N HIS A 11 -3.96 -16.12 4.36
CA HIS A 11 -5.13 -17.00 4.37
C HIS A 11 -5.68 -17.30 5.78
N GLU A 12 -4.96 -16.92 6.81
CA GLU A 12 -5.26 -17.26 8.20
C GLU A 12 -5.85 -16.10 8.99
N TYR A 13 -6.77 -15.35 8.40
CA TYR A 13 -7.54 -14.35 9.14
C TYR A 13 -8.63 -14.95 10.01
N ALA A 14 -8.53 -16.23 10.32
CA ALA A 14 -9.41 -16.87 11.26
C ALA A 14 -9.20 -16.27 12.67
N LEU A 15 -10.23 -16.20 13.43
CA LEU A 15 -10.17 -15.79 14.83
C LEU A 15 -9.38 -16.80 15.68
N PRO A 16 -8.63 -16.36 16.69
CA PRO A 16 -8.51 -14.98 17.15
C PRO A 16 -7.63 -14.14 16.20
N PHE A 17 -8.04 -12.91 15.98
CA PHE A 17 -7.34 -12.00 15.09
C PHE A 17 -5.99 -11.58 15.68
N THR A 18 -4.91 -11.93 15.04
CA THR A 18 -3.57 -11.53 15.45
C THR A 18 -3.06 -10.38 14.56
N ARG A 19 -2.32 -9.45 15.15
CA ARG A 19 -1.63 -8.36 14.44
C ARG A 19 -0.15 -8.69 14.22
N GLY A 20 0.18 -9.98 14.27
CA GLY A 20 1.56 -10.46 14.27
C GLY A 20 2.30 -10.32 12.94
N ASN A 21 1.56 -10.11 11.84
CA ASN A 21 2.13 -9.96 10.51
C ASN A 21 1.55 -8.76 9.75
N TYR A 22 2.17 -8.43 8.62
CA TYR A 22 1.82 -7.26 7.82
C TYR A 22 0.35 -7.28 7.35
N ALA A 23 -0.08 -8.37 6.73
CA ALA A 23 -1.42 -8.47 6.17
C ALA A 23 -2.50 -8.44 7.27
N ALA A 24 -2.29 -9.15 8.37
CA ALA A 24 -3.20 -9.14 9.51
C ALA A 24 -3.27 -7.78 10.19
N ALA A 25 -2.16 -7.06 10.29
CA ALA A 25 -2.13 -5.71 10.83
C ALA A 25 -2.95 -4.74 9.96
N PHE A 26 -2.80 -4.81 8.64
CA PHE A 26 -3.62 -4.00 7.72
C PHE A 26 -5.10 -4.36 7.78
N ASP A 27 -5.44 -5.65 7.79
CA ASP A 27 -6.85 -6.09 7.92
C ASP A 27 -7.47 -5.59 9.24
N TYR A 28 -6.70 -5.60 10.32
CA TYR A 28 -7.13 -5.02 11.59
C TYR A 28 -7.44 -3.51 11.48
N VAL A 29 -6.54 -2.75 10.87
CA VAL A 29 -6.74 -1.29 10.68
C VAL A 29 -7.97 -1.01 9.83
N ILE A 30 -8.18 -1.77 8.76
CA ILE A 30 -9.37 -1.68 7.91
C ILE A 30 -10.64 -1.92 8.73
N LYS A 31 -10.69 -3.03 9.45
CA LYS A 31 -11.85 -3.37 10.31
C LYS A 31 -12.11 -2.32 11.38
N LYS A 32 -11.05 -1.87 12.05
CA LYS A 32 -11.13 -0.83 13.08
C LYS A 32 -11.71 0.47 12.51
N TYR A 33 -11.21 0.91 11.35
CA TYR A 33 -11.68 2.14 10.70
C TYR A 33 -13.16 2.04 10.28
N ILE A 34 -13.56 0.92 9.68
CA ILE A 34 -14.97 0.68 9.31
C ILE A 34 -15.85 0.69 10.57
N SER A 35 -15.43 0.02 11.64
CA SER A 35 -16.15 0.00 12.90
C SER A 35 -16.27 1.40 13.52
N ASP A 36 -15.20 2.17 13.54
CA ASP A 36 -15.21 3.53 14.08
C ASP A 36 -16.14 4.45 13.26
N CYS A 37 -16.11 4.33 11.94
CA CYS A 37 -17.04 5.06 11.07
C CYS A 37 -18.51 4.72 11.36
N TYR A 38 -18.80 3.45 11.60
CA TYR A 38 -20.14 2.99 11.97
C TYR A 38 -20.58 3.52 13.34
N GLN A 39 -19.69 3.54 14.33
CA GLN A 39 -19.98 3.99 15.69
C GLN A 39 -20.32 5.49 15.78
N LEU A 40 -19.93 6.30 14.80
CA LEU A 40 -20.22 7.73 14.78
C LEU A 40 -21.74 8.05 14.80
N GLN A 41 -22.58 7.11 14.41
CA GLN A 41 -24.04 7.27 14.49
C GLN A 41 -24.56 7.35 15.93
N PHE A 42 -23.80 6.86 16.91
CA PHE A 42 -24.16 6.87 18.33
C PHE A 42 -23.46 7.97 19.12
N ASP A 43 -22.51 8.66 18.53
CA ASP A 43 -21.76 9.75 19.16
C ASP A 43 -22.53 11.08 18.98
N LYS A 44 -23.06 11.62 20.07
CA LYS A 44 -23.79 12.89 20.09
C LYS A 44 -22.95 14.09 19.66
N GLY A 45 -21.63 14.01 19.75
CA GLY A 45 -20.69 15.05 19.29
C GLY A 45 -20.40 14.98 17.80
N SER A 46 -20.79 13.89 17.13
CA SER A 46 -20.52 13.66 15.72
C SER A 46 -21.58 14.31 14.82
N LYS A 47 -21.14 14.86 13.69
CA LYS A 47 -22.06 15.29 12.62
C LYS A 47 -22.84 14.13 11.97
N TYR A 48 -22.45 12.90 12.27
CA TYR A 48 -23.12 11.67 11.81
C TYR A 48 -24.04 11.05 12.88
N TYR A 49 -24.28 11.76 13.98
CA TYR A 49 -25.20 11.29 15.01
C TYR A 49 -26.59 11.01 14.43
N GLY A 50 -27.14 9.83 14.70
CA GLY A 50 -28.44 9.39 14.18
C GLY A 50 -28.48 9.03 12.68
N VAL A 51 -27.36 9.17 11.96
CA VAL A 51 -27.26 8.75 10.55
C VAL A 51 -27.11 7.24 10.50
N LYS A 52 -28.08 6.54 9.90
CA LYS A 52 -28.05 5.07 9.79
C LYS A 52 -26.77 4.62 9.08
N GLY A 53 -25.96 3.80 9.76
CA GLY A 53 -24.70 3.31 9.26
C GLY A 53 -23.49 4.23 9.53
N GLY A 54 -23.72 5.38 10.17
CA GLY A 54 -22.65 6.33 10.54
C GLY A 54 -22.04 7.03 9.33
N LYS A 55 -20.72 7.20 9.36
CA LYS A 55 -19.96 7.77 8.25
C LYS A 55 -19.60 6.65 7.25
N PRO A 56 -19.79 6.83 5.94
CA PRO A 56 -19.23 5.89 4.96
C PRO A 56 -17.71 5.80 5.09
N ALA A 57 -17.20 4.58 5.23
CA ALA A 57 -15.76 4.34 5.23
C ALA A 57 -15.25 4.40 3.79
N VAL A 58 -14.32 5.33 3.51
CA VAL A 58 -13.68 5.47 2.20
C VAL A 58 -12.22 5.03 2.36
N ILE A 59 -11.87 3.95 1.67
CA ILE A 59 -10.55 3.32 1.76
C ILE A 59 -10.00 3.15 0.35
N LEU A 60 -8.77 3.60 0.15
CA LEU A 60 -7.98 3.39 -1.04
C LEU A 60 -6.68 2.70 -0.62
N LEU A 61 -6.44 1.51 -1.11
CA LEU A 61 -5.22 0.78 -0.83
C LEU A 61 -4.13 1.12 -1.85
N CYS A 62 -2.88 1.12 -1.41
CA CYS A 62 -1.74 1.41 -2.27
C CYS A 62 -0.69 0.31 -2.09
N THR A 63 -0.10 -0.16 -3.19
CA THR A 63 1.11 -0.97 -3.12
C THR A 63 2.31 -0.10 -2.72
N HIS A 64 3.39 -0.72 -2.29
CA HIS A 64 4.68 -0.03 -2.14
C HIS A 64 5.16 0.42 -3.53
N TRP A 65 5.92 1.52 -3.60
CA TRP A 65 6.35 2.10 -4.89
C TRP A 65 7.36 1.22 -5.64
N HIS A 66 8.23 0.49 -4.94
CA HIS A 66 9.13 -0.45 -5.59
C HIS A 66 8.60 -1.88 -5.46
N ASP A 67 8.86 -2.66 -6.48
CA ASP A 67 8.35 -4.01 -6.64
C ASP A 67 9.24 -5.11 -6.01
N ALA A 68 10.37 -4.76 -5.41
CA ALA A 68 11.27 -5.71 -4.74
C ALA A 68 10.61 -6.40 -3.53
N ARG A 69 9.70 -5.71 -2.85
CA ARG A 69 8.93 -6.26 -1.72
C ARG A 69 7.65 -6.94 -2.20
N VAL A 70 7.80 -7.96 -3.04
CA VAL A 70 6.69 -8.70 -3.68
C VAL A 70 5.63 -9.14 -2.67
N VAL A 71 6.03 -9.69 -1.53
CA VAL A 71 5.09 -10.24 -0.54
C VAL A 71 4.20 -9.14 0.07
N TYR A 72 4.73 -7.95 0.32
CA TYR A 72 3.94 -6.82 0.80
C TYR A 72 2.91 -6.38 -0.24
N ASN A 73 3.35 -6.23 -1.48
CA ASN A 73 2.49 -5.81 -2.58
C ASN A 73 1.40 -6.85 -2.88
N GLU A 74 1.73 -8.14 -2.85
CA GLU A 74 0.73 -9.22 -2.96
C GLU A 74 -0.29 -9.18 -1.83
N SER A 75 0.15 -8.93 -0.59
CA SER A 75 -0.76 -8.82 0.57
C SER A 75 -1.75 -7.68 0.40
N ILE A 76 -1.30 -6.52 -0.08
CA ILE A 76 -2.19 -5.38 -0.35
C ILE A 76 -3.17 -5.68 -1.49
N ARG A 77 -2.73 -6.34 -2.58
CA ARG A 77 -3.63 -6.78 -3.66
C ARG A 77 -4.74 -7.69 -3.15
N LYS A 78 -4.37 -8.70 -2.39
CA LYS A 78 -5.32 -9.65 -1.81
C LYS A 78 -6.28 -8.98 -0.81
N LEU A 79 -5.82 -8.00 -0.03
CA LEU A 79 -6.69 -7.20 0.83
C LEU A 79 -7.67 -6.35 0.02
N SER A 80 -7.21 -5.76 -1.08
CA SER A 80 -8.06 -5.04 -2.02
C SER A 80 -9.16 -5.94 -2.56
N ASP A 81 -8.82 -7.14 -3.03
CA ASP A 81 -9.77 -8.13 -3.54
C ASP A 81 -10.75 -8.59 -2.45
N LYS A 82 -10.24 -8.90 -1.26
CA LYS A 82 -11.06 -9.34 -0.12
C LYS A 82 -12.14 -8.33 0.26
N TRP A 83 -11.78 -7.07 0.30
CA TRP A 83 -12.66 -5.99 0.76
C TRP A 83 -13.39 -5.25 -0.36
N GLY A 84 -13.01 -5.48 -1.62
CA GLY A 84 -13.54 -4.74 -2.76
C GLY A 84 -13.10 -3.27 -2.80
N PHE A 85 -11.94 -2.94 -2.22
CA PHE A 85 -11.43 -1.58 -2.21
C PHE A 85 -10.62 -1.27 -3.46
N PRO A 86 -10.66 -0.04 -3.96
CA PRO A 86 -9.79 0.41 -5.05
C PRO A 86 -8.32 0.28 -4.68
N LEU A 87 -7.49 -0.08 -5.65
CA LEU A 87 -6.07 -0.29 -5.49
C LEU A 87 -5.24 0.63 -6.40
N VAL A 88 -4.35 1.41 -5.79
CA VAL A 88 -3.31 2.15 -6.51
C VAL A 88 -2.08 1.26 -6.64
N LYS A 89 -1.69 0.96 -7.87
CA LYS A 89 -0.61 0.03 -8.20
C LYS A 89 0.69 0.79 -8.47
N PHE A 90 1.31 1.36 -7.43
CA PHE A 90 2.55 2.11 -7.59
C PHE A 90 3.67 1.25 -8.17
N ASP A 91 3.84 0.05 -7.69
CA ASP A 91 4.89 -0.88 -8.13
C ASP A 91 4.81 -1.25 -9.62
N GLU A 92 3.61 -1.27 -10.20
CA GLU A 92 3.42 -1.54 -11.63
C GLU A 92 3.54 -0.29 -12.49
N GLN A 93 3.33 0.89 -11.93
CA GLN A 93 3.17 2.14 -12.67
C GLN A 93 4.26 3.18 -12.39
N ILE A 94 5.25 2.84 -11.57
CA ILE A 94 6.34 3.76 -11.24
C ILE A 94 7.23 4.12 -12.43
N GLY A 95 7.34 3.23 -13.42
CA GLY A 95 8.05 3.49 -14.66
C GLY A 95 9.37 2.76 -14.83
N PHE A 96 9.74 1.87 -13.89
CA PHE A 96 10.90 0.99 -14.04
C PHE A 96 10.63 -0.38 -13.41
N SER A 97 11.27 -1.40 -13.96
CA SER A 97 11.10 -2.81 -13.56
C SER A 97 12.23 -3.27 -12.66
N LYS A 98 11.90 -4.13 -11.70
CA LYS A 98 12.88 -4.83 -10.86
C LYS A 98 13.72 -5.86 -11.62
N THR A 99 13.28 -6.28 -12.80
CA THR A 99 13.95 -7.31 -13.60
C THR A 99 14.89 -6.73 -14.64
N VAL A 100 14.97 -5.41 -14.76
CA VAL A 100 15.79 -4.72 -15.75
C VAL A 100 16.74 -3.75 -15.07
N GLU A 101 18.03 -3.99 -15.25
CA GLU A 101 19.07 -3.07 -14.83
C GLU A 101 19.15 -1.85 -15.74
N HIS A 102 19.57 -0.74 -15.18
CA HIS A 102 19.83 0.47 -15.94
C HIS A 102 21.04 0.24 -16.89
N PRO A 103 20.92 0.52 -18.20
CA PRO A 103 21.91 0.11 -19.19
C PRO A 103 23.30 0.76 -18.97
N GLU A 104 23.36 1.95 -18.42
CA GLU A 104 24.62 2.67 -18.20
C GLU A 104 25.26 2.34 -16.85
N THR A 105 24.47 2.09 -15.82
CA THR A 105 25.01 1.89 -14.47
C THR A 105 25.12 0.44 -14.06
N HIS A 106 24.46 -0.45 -14.80
CA HIS A 106 24.34 -1.89 -14.48
C HIS A 106 23.80 -2.15 -13.07
N ARG A 107 22.97 -1.22 -12.56
CA ARG A 107 22.31 -1.31 -11.25
C ARG A 107 20.81 -1.24 -11.44
N GLN A 108 20.06 -1.65 -10.43
CA GLN A 108 18.61 -1.46 -10.41
C GLN A 108 18.27 0.02 -10.57
N THR A 109 17.39 0.34 -11.51
CA THR A 109 17.02 1.73 -11.82
C THR A 109 16.51 2.49 -10.61
N SER A 110 15.84 1.80 -9.67
CA SER A 110 15.37 2.38 -8.42
C SER A 110 16.47 3.06 -7.59
N THR A 111 17.71 2.57 -7.68
CA THR A 111 18.85 3.13 -6.93
C THR A 111 19.23 4.55 -7.38
N LEU A 112 18.84 4.95 -8.59
CA LEU A 112 19.12 6.29 -9.14
C LEU A 112 18.16 7.35 -8.59
N PHE A 113 17.02 6.94 -8.04
CA PHE A 113 15.94 7.81 -7.60
C PHE A 113 15.64 7.68 -6.11
N ALA A 114 16.56 7.08 -5.36
CA ALA A 114 16.43 6.88 -3.92
C ALA A 114 17.63 7.49 -3.17
N ASP A 115 17.39 7.91 -1.92
CA ASP A 115 18.43 8.46 -1.03
C ASP A 115 19.32 7.36 -0.42
N ASP A 116 18.80 6.14 -0.36
CA ASP A 116 19.48 4.97 0.18
C ASP A 116 19.08 3.69 -0.58
N THR A 117 19.76 2.60 -0.24
CA THR A 117 19.54 1.32 -0.86
C THR A 117 19.32 0.22 0.17
N GLU A 118 18.63 -0.85 -0.25
CA GLU A 118 18.47 -2.08 0.52
C GLU A 118 18.80 -3.28 -0.36
N CYS A 119 19.51 -4.24 0.22
CA CYS A 119 19.83 -5.52 -0.43
C CYS A 119 18.72 -6.53 -0.13
N ILE A 120 18.06 -7.03 -1.19
CA ILE A 120 16.99 -8.03 -1.11
C ILE A 120 17.38 -9.19 -2.02
N ASP A 121 17.54 -10.39 -1.44
CA ASP A 121 17.96 -11.58 -2.17
C ASP A 121 19.24 -11.41 -3.00
N GLY A 122 20.22 -10.65 -2.47
CA GLY A 122 21.51 -10.40 -3.12
C GLY A 122 21.49 -9.27 -4.16
N VAL A 123 20.38 -8.62 -4.39
CA VAL A 123 20.24 -7.49 -5.31
C VAL A 123 19.99 -6.20 -4.54
N GLU A 124 20.71 -5.14 -4.90
CA GLU A 124 20.55 -3.81 -4.31
C GLU A 124 19.45 -3.02 -5.00
N TYR A 125 18.47 -2.55 -4.24
CA TYR A 125 17.36 -1.72 -4.70
C TYR A 125 17.37 -0.37 -4.00
N GLY A 126 16.83 0.66 -4.65
CA GLY A 126 16.53 1.93 -4.00
C GLY A 126 15.42 1.75 -2.96
N TRP A 127 15.57 2.38 -1.79
CA TRP A 127 14.64 2.16 -0.68
C TRP A 127 13.75 3.38 -0.38
N HIS A 128 14.33 4.49 0.01
CA HIS A 128 13.58 5.73 0.25
C HIS A 128 13.68 6.68 -0.95
N PRO A 129 12.55 7.16 -1.47
CA PRO A 129 12.55 8.12 -2.58
C PRO A 129 13.39 9.35 -2.27
N ASN A 130 14.23 9.77 -3.22
CA ASN A 130 15.09 10.94 -3.03
C ASN A 130 14.28 12.23 -2.85
N ARG A 131 14.88 13.21 -2.14
CA ARG A 131 14.27 14.50 -1.79
C ARG A 131 14.76 15.66 -2.65
N GLY A 132 15.53 15.37 -3.71
CA GLY A 132 16.14 16.38 -4.58
C GLY A 132 15.13 17.07 -5.51
N LYS A 133 15.67 17.94 -6.39
CA LYS A 133 14.88 18.67 -7.38
C LYS A 133 14.10 17.74 -8.33
N ASP A 134 14.62 16.55 -8.53
CA ASP A 134 14.10 15.56 -9.45
C ASP A 134 13.35 14.44 -8.72
N CYS A 135 12.58 14.77 -7.69
CA CYS A 135 11.82 13.79 -6.89
C CYS A 135 10.86 12.95 -7.77
N TYR A 136 11.47 12.21 -8.68
CA TYR A 136 10.78 11.44 -9.73
C TYR A 136 9.76 10.48 -9.16
N ILE A 137 10.14 9.71 -8.13
CA ILE A 137 9.27 8.70 -7.53
C ILE A 137 8.04 9.36 -6.90
N GLN A 138 8.22 10.42 -6.11
CA GLN A 138 7.11 11.15 -5.48
C GLN A 138 6.18 11.77 -6.51
N ASN A 139 6.74 12.41 -7.54
CA ASN A 139 5.95 13.00 -8.61
C ASN A 139 5.17 11.94 -9.39
N ARG A 140 5.81 10.81 -9.67
CA ARG A 140 5.16 9.69 -10.37
C ARG A 140 4.05 9.07 -9.51
N MET A 141 4.31 8.84 -8.22
CA MET A 141 3.30 8.34 -7.29
C MET A 141 2.11 9.30 -7.21
N ALA A 142 2.36 10.59 -7.11
CA ALA A 142 1.29 11.60 -7.08
C ALA A 142 0.44 11.55 -8.36
N ALA A 143 1.07 11.45 -9.54
CA ALA A 143 0.36 11.35 -10.81
C ALA A 143 -0.50 10.08 -10.89
N VAL A 144 0.04 8.93 -10.49
CA VAL A 144 -0.68 7.65 -10.46
C VAL A 144 -1.85 7.70 -9.48
N PHE A 145 -1.64 8.29 -8.30
CA PHE A 145 -2.67 8.44 -7.29
C PHE A 145 -3.83 9.32 -7.77
N VAL A 146 -3.52 10.48 -8.36
CA VAL A 146 -4.53 11.40 -8.91
C VAL A 146 -5.32 10.73 -10.03
N ALA A 147 -4.64 10.04 -10.96
CA ALA A 147 -5.31 9.32 -12.03
C ALA A 147 -6.27 8.25 -11.51
N GLN A 148 -5.88 7.52 -10.46
CA GLN A 148 -6.76 6.54 -9.82
C GLN A 148 -7.99 7.19 -9.18
N ILE A 149 -7.82 8.29 -8.44
CA ILE A 149 -8.96 9.03 -7.86
C ILE A 149 -9.90 9.52 -8.95
N GLN A 150 -9.37 10.10 -10.02
CA GLN A 150 -10.19 10.58 -11.14
C GLN A 150 -11.00 9.44 -11.77
N SER A 151 -10.43 8.25 -11.90
CA SER A 151 -11.15 7.08 -12.43
C SER A 151 -12.29 6.58 -11.57
N LEU A 152 -12.31 6.95 -10.27
CA LEU A 152 -13.35 6.54 -9.32
C LEU A 152 -14.51 7.56 -9.25
N VAL A 153 -14.30 8.78 -9.74
CA VAL A 153 -15.27 9.90 -9.62
C VAL A 153 -16.05 10.12 -10.92
N LEU A 154 -15.58 9.54 -12.01
CA LEU A 154 -16.23 9.57 -13.32
C LEU A 154 -17.08 8.35 -13.57
#